data_8e1ecd001603fe19217e62513882db18
#
_entry.id   8e1ecd001603fe19217e62513882db18
#
_cell.length_a   1.000
_cell.length_b   1.000
_cell.length_c   1.000
_cell.angle_alpha   90.00
_cell.angle_beta   90.00
_cell.angle_gamma   90.00
#
_symmetry.space_group_name_H-M   'P 1'
#
loop_
_entity.id
_entity.type
_entity.pdbx_description
1 polymer ?
#
loop_
_entity_poly.entity_id
_entity_poly.type
_entity_poly.pdbx_seq_one_letter_code
_entity_poly.pdbx_strand_id
1 'polypeptide(L)'
;TYREVHPKTRMISVLLAPSLLRSTEHPSRWTARGWETIGPRWMRPVVFRMADRVIDRIANRAMHPLRKELGLPAARGVLGSWWRSPDGAIGMFPSWFAPPVSKTNDPLTLFGFPLLDDHPEEDAAEKQRLEGWIARQSRRPIVFAPGSANEQASEYFRMAIEATRRLGFPALLLSSNPRGNLPAELPDHVAASTYLPLSWLLPRCEGLVHHGGVGTTSQAFATGTPQTIVAMAFDQFDNGVRVEGLGCGNWLPKRHATVDRLVEAIRKWEKDACRTRALELASQMSDDPMVSERSIRYSSHLRRAAEFLLAEGERKGID
;
A
#
# COMPACT_ATOMS: atom_id res chain seq x y z
N THR A 1 14.76 2.58 -28.01
CA THR A 1 14.51 2.77 -26.56
C THR A 1 15.55 3.74 -25.99
N TYR A 2 15.32 4.30 -24.78
CA TYR A 2 16.29 5.18 -24.12
C TYR A 2 17.68 4.53 -24.02
N ARG A 3 17.72 3.23 -23.78
CA ARG A 3 18.94 2.43 -23.67
C ARG A 3 19.69 2.26 -25.00
N GLU A 4 19.00 2.31 -26.14
CA GLU A 4 19.64 2.28 -27.47
C GLU A 4 20.36 3.60 -27.77
N VAL A 5 19.81 4.70 -27.24
CA VAL A 5 20.40 6.04 -27.38
C VAL A 5 21.50 6.27 -26.34
N HIS A 6 21.34 5.68 -25.14
CA HIS A 6 22.27 5.84 -24.01
C HIS A 6 22.74 4.47 -23.48
N PRO A 7 23.58 3.74 -24.23
CA PRO A 7 23.96 2.35 -23.90
C PRO A 7 24.76 2.20 -22.60
N LYS A 8 25.42 3.27 -22.15
CA LYS A 8 26.16 3.29 -20.88
C LYS A 8 25.30 3.58 -19.66
N THR A 9 24.06 4.09 -19.85
CA THR A 9 23.18 4.43 -18.74
C THR A 9 22.56 3.18 -18.13
N ARG A 10 22.73 3.01 -16.83
CA ARG A 10 22.04 1.97 -16.06
C ARG A 10 20.63 2.43 -15.69
N MET A 11 19.70 1.52 -15.78
CA MET A 11 18.31 1.75 -15.38
C MET A 11 17.99 0.84 -14.20
N ILE A 12 17.62 1.41 -13.07
CA ILE A 12 17.22 0.64 -11.89
C ILE A 12 15.70 0.78 -11.70
N SER A 13 15.02 -0.34 -11.55
CA SER A 13 13.60 -0.35 -11.25
C SER A 13 13.35 -0.09 -9.77
N VAL A 14 12.43 0.82 -9.44
CA VAL A 14 11.96 1.05 -8.07
C VAL A 14 10.58 0.41 -7.91
N LEU A 15 10.50 -0.59 -7.04
CA LEU A 15 9.28 -1.33 -6.76
C LEU A 15 8.70 -0.85 -5.43
N LEU A 16 7.56 -0.16 -5.48
CA LEU A 16 6.90 0.36 -4.27
C LEU A 16 6.11 -0.72 -3.52
N ALA A 17 5.59 -1.72 -4.24
CA ALA A 17 4.79 -2.79 -3.66
C ALA A 17 5.29 -4.18 -4.09
N PRO A 18 5.20 -5.19 -3.22
CA PRO A 18 5.61 -6.56 -3.53
C PRO A 18 4.81 -7.22 -4.65
N SER A 19 3.60 -6.74 -4.95
CA SER A 19 2.73 -7.27 -6.01
C SER A 19 3.39 -7.29 -7.39
N LEU A 20 4.42 -6.48 -7.60
CA LEU A 20 5.24 -6.45 -8.81
C LEU A 20 6.30 -7.57 -8.85
N LEU A 21 6.52 -8.27 -7.74
CA LEU A 21 7.43 -9.41 -7.67
C LEU A 21 6.72 -10.67 -8.19
N ARG A 22 7.33 -11.31 -9.20
CA ARG A 22 6.85 -12.60 -9.69
C ARG A 22 7.55 -13.74 -8.96
N SER A 23 6.92 -14.20 -7.90
CA SER A 23 7.40 -15.35 -7.14
C SER A 23 6.51 -16.57 -7.40
N THR A 24 7.11 -17.71 -7.71
CA THR A 24 6.40 -18.99 -7.72
C THR A 24 6.26 -19.59 -6.33
N GLU A 25 7.07 -19.14 -5.38
CA GLU A 25 7.02 -19.57 -3.98
C GLU A 25 6.00 -18.76 -3.19
N HIS A 26 6.03 -17.45 -3.35
CA HIS A 26 5.14 -16.48 -2.69
C HIS A 26 4.43 -15.62 -3.74
N PRO A 27 3.45 -16.19 -4.47
CA PRO A 27 2.78 -15.46 -5.55
C PRO A 27 1.98 -14.29 -5.00
N SER A 28 2.15 -13.14 -5.61
CA SER A 28 1.35 -11.97 -5.30
C SER A 28 -0.10 -12.16 -5.72
N ARG A 29 -1.01 -11.59 -4.95
CA ARG A 29 -2.44 -11.67 -5.22
C ARG A 29 -2.90 -10.46 -6.04
N TRP A 30 -3.36 -10.71 -7.26
CA TRP A 30 -3.80 -9.65 -8.19
C TRP A 30 -5.31 -9.52 -8.29
N THR A 31 -6.04 -10.53 -7.81
CA THR A 31 -7.49 -10.56 -7.92
C THR A 31 -8.14 -10.95 -6.59
N ALA A 32 -9.37 -10.49 -6.42
CA ALA A 32 -10.14 -10.84 -5.23
C ALA A 32 -10.44 -12.35 -5.10
N ARG A 33 -10.40 -13.09 -6.21
CA ARG A 33 -10.60 -14.56 -6.21
C ARG A 33 -9.31 -15.33 -5.95
N GLY A 34 -8.14 -14.72 -6.22
CA GLY A 34 -6.83 -15.35 -6.03
C GLY A 34 -6.59 -16.56 -6.93
N TRP A 35 -7.19 -16.59 -8.12
CA TRP A 35 -6.99 -17.70 -9.05
C TRP A 35 -5.52 -17.84 -9.47
N GLU A 36 -4.74 -16.76 -9.42
CA GLU A 36 -3.30 -16.74 -9.66
C GLU A 36 -2.49 -17.55 -8.63
N THR A 37 -3.08 -17.87 -7.50
CA THR A 37 -2.48 -18.71 -6.45
C THR A 37 -3.00 -20.16 -6.46
N ILE A 38 -3.98 -20.47 -7.31
CA ILE A 38 -4.60 -21.79 -7.39
C ILE A 38 -3.66 -22.77 -8.10
N GLY A 39 -3.67 -24.00 -7.63
CA GLY A 39 -2.91 -25.11 -8.21
C GLY A 39 -1.50 -25.27 -7.64
N PRO A 40 -0.84 -26.37 -8.00
CA PRO A 40 0.49 -26.68 -7.50
C PRO A 40 1.53 -25.70 -8.04
N ARG A 41 2.62 -25.52 -7.29
CA ARG A 41 3.69 -24.54 -7.60
C ARG A 41 4.23 -24.64 -9.02
N TRP A 42 4.35 -25.85 -9.55
CA TRP A 42 4.87 -26.09 -10.89
C TRP A 42 3.98 -25.53 -12.02
N MET A 43 2.68 -25.34 -11.78
CA MET A 43 1.75 -24.72 -12.73
C MET A 43 1.88 -23.19 -12.79
N ARG A 44 2.36 -22.54 -11.75
CA ARG A 44 2.43 -21.06 -11.66
C ARG A 44 3.14 -20.38 -12.83
N PRO A 45 4.29 -20.89 -13.33
CA PRO A 45 4.92 -20.33 -14.52
C PRO A 45 4.02 -20.37 -15.76
N VAL A 46 3.15 -21.37 -15.89
CA VAL A 46 2.18 -21.47 -16.98
C VAL A 46 1.10 -20.40 -16.82
N VAL A 47 0.55 -20.27 -15.61
CA VAL A 47 -0.46 -19.23 -15.28
C VAL A 47 0.12 -17.84 -15.54
N PHE A 48 1.34 -17.57 -15.13
CA PHE A 48 2.02 -16.30 -15.40
C PHE A 48 2.18 -16.02 -16.90
N ARG A 49 2.59 -17.02 -17.68
CA ARG A 49 2.70 -16.89 -19.15
C ARG A 49 1.35 -16.64 -19.82
N MET A 50 0.29 -17.27 -19.33
CA MET A 50 -1.06 -17.00 -19.83
C MET A 50 -1.53 -15.59 -19.49
N ALA A 51 -1.29 -15.13 -18.25
CA ALA A 51 -1.59 -13.78 -17.83
C ALA A 51 -0.82 -12.74 -18.69
N ASP A 52 0.47 -12.98 -18.95
CA ASP A 52 1.27 -12.12 -19.85
C ASP A 52 0.65 -12.01 -21.23
N ARG A 53 0.25 -13.12 -21.84
CA ARG A 53 -0.37 -13.10 -23.19
C ARG A 53 -1.66 -12.29 -23.23
N VAL A 54 -2.47 -12.40 -22.16
CA VAL A 54 -3.73 -11.64 -22.05
C VAL A 54 -3.43 -10.16 -21.89
N ILE A 55 -2.56 -9.80 -20.97
CA ILE A 55 -2.19 -8.40 -20.71
C ILE A 55 -1.47 -7.79 -21.91
N ASP A 56 -0.54 -8.50 -22.54
CA ASP A 56 0.15 -8.04 -23.76
C ASP A 56 -0.85 -7.73 -24.88
N ARG A 57 -1.88 -8.57 -25.04
CA ARG A 57 -2.94 -8.35 -26.05
C ARG A 57 -3.76 -7.08 -25.73
N ILE A 58 -4.10 -6.87 -24.46
CA ILE A 58 -4.83 -5.68 -24.02
C ILE A 58 -3.96 -4.43 -24.20
N ALA A 59 -2.72 -4.47 -23.72
CA ALA A 59 -1.79 -3.35 -23.79
C ALA A 59 -1.49 -2.96 -25.25
N ASN A 60 -1.28 -3.93 -26.13
CA ASN A 60 -1.00 -3.65 -27.54
C ASN A 60 -2.18 -3.02 -28.28
N ARG A 61 -3.43 -3.20 -27.84
CA ARG A 61 -4.57 -2.47 -28.48
C ARG A 61 -4.40 -0.95 -28.36
N ALA A 62 -3.88 -0.47 -27.25
CA ALA A 62 -3.66 0.96 -27.00
C ALA A 62 -2.28 1.44 -27.46
N MET A 63 -1.24 0.62 -27.27
CA MET A 63 0.16 1.05 -27.42
C MET A 63 0.74 0.75 -28.80
N HIS A 64 0.21 -0.22 -29.54
CA HIS A 64 0.81 -0.66 -30.81
C HIS A 64 0.82 0.42 -31.90
N PRO A 65 -0.20 1.26 -32.08
CA PRO A 65 -0.15 2.34 -33.07
C PRO A 65 1.05 3.26 -32.87
N LEU A 66 1.21 3.79 -31.63
CA LEU A 66 2.33 4.66 -31.29
C LEU A 66 3.69 3.93 -31.42
N ARG A 67 3.78 2.68 -30.96
CA ARG A 67 5.02 1.90 -31.07
C ARG A 67 5.41 1.66 -32.52
N LYS A 68 4.43 1.44 -33.41
CA LYS A 68 4.64 1.29 -34.85
C LYS A 68 5.19 2.57 -35.49
N GLU A 69 4.63 3.73 -35.14
CA GLU A 69 5.14 5.03 -35.59
C GLU A 69 6.59 5.27 -35.17
N LEU A 70 6.95 4.79 -33.97
CA LEU A 70 8.31 4.89 -33.44
C LEU A 70 9.25 3.76 -33.92
N GLY A 71 8.83 2.91 -34.84
CA GLY A 71 9.61 1.78 -35.33
C GLY A 71 9.87 0.69 -34.28
N LEU A 72 9.11 0.65 -33.19
CA LEU A 72 9.29 -0.30 -32.10
C LEU A 72 8.42 -1.55 -32.27
N PRO A 73 8.90 -2.73 -31.89
CA PRO A 73 8.11 -3.96 -31.94
C PRO A 73 6.92 -3.90 -30.98
N ALA A 74 5.92 -4.76 -31.18
CA ALA A 74 4.81 -4.93 -30.26
C ALA A 74 5.30 -5.23 -28.83
N ALA A 75 4.57 -4.72 -27.84
CA ALA A 75 4.91 -4.95 -26.43
C ALA A 75 4.76 -6.43 -26.07
N ARG A 76 5.72 -6.96 -25.31
CA ARG A 76 5.70 -8.34 -24.80
C ARG A 76 6.15 -8.37 -23.35
N GLY A 77 5.53 -9.19 -22.53
CA GLY A 77 5.86 -9.35 -21.13
C GLY A 77 5.56 -8.08 -20.31
N VAL A 78 4.53 -7.31 -20.68
CA VAL A 78 4.18 -6.03 -20.02
C VAL A 78 4.01 -6.21 -18.51
N LEU A 79 3.31 -7.26 -18.08
CA LEU A 79 3.11 -7.54 -16.66
C LEU A 79 4.37 -8.12 -15.97
N GLY A 80 5.24 -8.79 -16.71
CA GLY A 80 6.41 -9.49 -16.18
C GLY A 80 7.71 -8.72 -16.24
N SER A 81 8.16 -8.42 -17.45
CA SER A 81 9.51 -7.92 -17.69
C SER A 81 9.62 -6.40 -17.75
N TRP A 82 8.52 -5.66 -18.05
CA TRP A 82 8.63 -4.20 -18.17
C TRP A 82 8.85 -3.48 -16.84
N TRP A 83 8.43 -4.10 -15.74
CA TRP A 83 8.60 -3.53 -14.39
C TRP A 83 9.98 -3.83 -13.80
N ARG A 84 10.80 -4.59 -14.51
CA ARG A 84 12.13 -4.98 -14.05
C ARG A 84 13.18 -4.57 -15.03
N SER A 85 14.14 -3.80 -14.56
CA SER A 85 15.35 -3.52 -15.31
C SER A 85 16.33 -4.69 -15.17
N PRO A 86 17.00 -5.11 -16.26
CA PRO A 86 18.08 -6.10 -16.18
C PRO A 86 19.31 -5.57 -15.42
N ASP A 87 19.39 -4.25 -15.18
CA ASP A 87 20.50 -3.65 -14.42
C ASP A 87 20.29 -3.72 -12.90
N GLY A 88 19.08 -4.08 -12.46
CA GLY A 88 18.73 -4.28 -11.06
C GLY A 88 17.40 -3.65 -10.67
N ALA A 89 16.96 -3.96 -9.47
CA ALA A 89 15.75 -3.42 -8.87
C ALA A 89 15.95 -3.15 -7.37
N ILE A 90 15.28 -2.12 -6.88
CA ILE A 90 15.15 -1.86 -5.45
C ILE A 90 13.69 -2.01 -5.03
N GLY A 91 13.45 -2.68 -3.90
CA GLY A 91 12.14 -2.83 -3.28
C GLY A 91 12.02 -1.88 -2.10
N MET A 92 11.05 -0.98 -2.16
CA MET A 92 10.74 -0.04 -1.09
C MET A 92 9.75 -0.67 -0.10
N PHE A 93 10.12 -1.84 0.43
CA PHE A 93 9.40 -2.59 1.45
C PHE A 93 10.35 -3.53 2.19
N PRO A 94 10.10 -3.84 3.47
CA PRO A 94 10.98 -4.70 4.26
C PRO A 94 10.82 -6.18 3.91
N SER A 95 11.83 -6.99 4.23
CA SER A 95 11.86 -8.43 3.95
C SER A 95 10.79 -9.22 4.69
N TRP A 96 10.37 -8.76 5.87
CA TRP A 96 9.30 -9.40 6.64
C TRP A 96 7.91 -9.18 6.01
N PHE A 97 7.72 -8.08 5.24
CA PHE A 97 6.50 -7.85 4.48
C PHE A 97 6.48 -8.65 3.18
N ALA A 98 7.63 -8.77 2.50
CA ALA A 98 7.79 -9.60 1.33
C ALA A 98 9.21 -10.18 1.29
N PRO A 99 9.39 -11.47 1.56
CA PRO A 99 10.69 -12.09 1.52
C PRO A 99 11.28 -12.00 0.09
N PRO A 100 12.60 -11.84 -0.02
CA PRO A 100 13.28 -11.81 -1.32
C PRO A 100 13.03 -13.11 -2.08
N VAL A 101 12.86 -13.01 -3.38
CA VAL A 101 12.63 -14.15 -4.26
C VAL A 101 13.97 -14.86 -4.51
N SER A 102 14.19 -16.01 -3.90
CA SER A 102 15.48 -16.71 -3.85
C SER A 102 15.99 -17.27 -5.20
N LYS A 103 15.19 -17.22 -6.26
CA LYS A 103 15.51 -17.87 -7.56
C LYS A 103 15.47 -16.92 -8.77
N THR A 104 15.54 -15.63 -8.57
CA THR A 104 15.70 -14.71 -9.68
C THR A 104 17.17 -14.32 -9.82
N ASN A 105 17.73 -14.44 -11.02
CA ASN A 105 19.08 -13.93 -11.33
C ASN A 105 19.12 -12.38 -11.31
N ASP A 106 18.00 -11.72 -11.05
CA ASP A 106 17.92 -10.28 -11.02
C ASP A 106 18.24 -9.76 -9.62
N PRO A 107 19.23 -8.90 -9.45
CA PRO A 107 19.58 -8.33 -8.16
C PRO A 107 18.43 -7.46 -7.65
N LEU A 108 17.81 -7.86 -6.53
CA LEU A 108 16.79 -7.11 -5.81
C LEU A 108 17.33 -6.78 -4.43
N THR A 109 17.43 -5.48 -4.14
CA THR A 109 17.80 -4.98 -2.82
C THR A 109 16.57 -4.37 -2.15
N LEU A 110 16.31 -4.73 -0.88
CA LEU A 110 15.16 -4.23 -0.11
C LEU A 110 15.60 -3.12 0.85
N PHE A 111 14.84 -2.02 0.93
CA PHE A 111 15.16 -0.82 1.70
C PHE A 111 14.15 -0.44 2.78
N GLY A 112 13.03 -1.13 2.89
CA GLY A 112 11.94 -0.75 3.79
C GLY A 112 10.98 0.28 3.16
N PHE A 113 9.92 0.64 3.90
CA PHE A 113 8.89 1.53 3.39
C PHE A 113 9.31 3.00 3.39
N PRO A 114 9.06 3.75 2.30
CA PRO A 114 9.20 5.20 2.30
C PRO A 114 8.01 5.82 3.04
N LEU A 115 8.20 6.14 4.31
CA LEU A 115 7.18 6.79 5.13
C LEU A 115 7.18 8.29 4.82
N LEU A 116 6.21 8.76 4.05
CA LEU A 116 6.01 10.18 3.76
C LEU A 116 4.69 10.63 4.39
N ASP A 117 4.76 11.71 5.17
CA ASP A 117 3.60 12.52 5.55
C ASP A 117 3.79 13.91 4.94
N ASP A 118 2.87 14.31 4.07
CA ASP A 118 2.94 15.61 3.43
C ASP A 118 2.54 16.71 4.43
N HIS A 119 3.33 17.80 4.49
CA HIS A 119 3.06 19.10 5.09
C HIS A 119 2.53 19.12 6.55
N PRO A 120 3.38 18.89 7.56
CA PRO A 120 2.96 18.91 8.95
C PRO A 120 2.56 20.30 9.49
N GLU A 121 2.93 21.40 8.81
CA GLU A 121 2.72 22.76 9.31
C GLU A 121 1.39 23.40 8.89
N GLU A 122 0.81 23.01 7.75
CA GLU A 122 -0.40 23.63 7.21
C GLU A 122 -1.70 23.26 7.93
N ASP A 123 -1.69 22.21 8.80
CA ASP A 123 -2.89 21.65 9.41
C ASP A 123 -3.03 21.89 10.92
N ALA A 124 -2.33 22.86 11.51
CA ALA A 124 -2.33 23.05 12.97
C ALA A 124 -3.73 23.31 13.54
N ALA A 125 -4.55 24.15 12.90
CA ALA A 125 -5.90 24.44 13.34
C ALA A 125 -6.82 23.22 13.23
N GLU A 126 -6.69 22.44 12.16
CA GLU A 126 -7.45 21.22 11.94
C GLU A 126 -7.07 20.13 12.95
N LYS A 127 -5.78 19.96 13.21
CA LYS A 127 -5.28 19.08 14.27
C LYS A 127 -5.85 19.44 15.61
N GLN A 128 -5.83 20.73 16.00
CA GLN A 128 -6.38 21.22 17.26
C GLN A 128 -7.89 20.97 17.36
N ARG A 129 -8.63 21.24 16.28
CA ARG A 129 -10.07 20.95 16.20
C ARG A 129 -10.37 19.48 16.47
N LEU A 130 -9.62 18.58 15.82
CA LEU A 130 -9.81 17.14 15.94
C LEU A 130 -9.30 16.58 17.27
N GLU A 131 -8.22 17.10 17.83
CA GLU A 131 -7.80 16.75 19.19
C GLU A 131 -8.90 17.07 20.21
N GLY A 132 -9.51 18.26 20.12
CA GLY A 132 -10.65 18.63 20.95
C GLY A 132 -11.86 17.73 20.73
N TRP A 133 -12.11 17.29 19.50
CA TRP A 133 -13.20 16.35 19.23
C TRP A 133 -12.87 14.94 19.77
N ILE A 134 -11.67 14.41 19.54
CA ILE A 134 -11.24 13.10 20.05
C ILE A 134 -11.29 13.07 21.59
N ALA A 135 -10.87 14.14 22.25
CA ALA A 135 -10.87 14.23 23.72
C ALA A 135 -12.26 14.16 24.34
N ARG A 136 -13.30 14.54 23.59
CA ARG A 136 -14.72 14.44 24.04
C ARG A 136 -15.34 13.07 23.82
N GLN A 137 -14.66 12.18 23.07
CA GLN A 137 -15.18 10.85 22.79
C GLN A 137 -14.86 9.88 23.94
N SER A 138 -15.77 8.95 24.22
CA SER A 138 -15.58 7.90 25.23
C SER A 138 -14.58 6.81 24.81
N ARG A 139 -14.29 6.69 23.52
CA ARG A 139 -13.38 5.72 22.91
C ARG A 139 -12.53 6.39 21.83
N ARG A 140 -11.38 5.81 21.49
CA ARG A 140 -10.58 6.25 20.35
C ARG A 140 -11.34 6.02 19.05
N PRO A 141 -11.30 6.97 18.08
CA PRO A 141 -12.03 6.82 16.82
C PRO A 141 -11.40 5.77 15.91
N ILE A 142 -12.22 5.22 15.03
CA ILE A 142 -11.77 4.44 13.87
C ILE A 142 -11.64 5.39 12.68
N VAL A 143 -10.49 5.35 12.01
CA VAL A 143 -10.23 6.16 10.80
C VAL A 143 -10.68 5.40 9.56
N PHE A 144 -11.32 6.11 8.64
CA PHE A 144 -11.75 5.60 7.34
C PHE A 144 -11.13 6.42 6.21
N ALA A 145 -10.28 5.77 5.40
CA ALA A 145 -9.53 6.39 4.32
C ALA A 145 -9.68 5.58 3.01
N PRO A 146 -10.65 5.92 2.14
CA PRO A 146 -10.91 5.16 0.90
C PRO A 146 -9.82 5.33 -0.16
N GLY A 147 -8.83 6.21 0.06
CA GLY A 147 -7.79 6.59 -0.87
C GLY A 147 -8.14 7.83 -1.69
N SER A 148 -7.13 8.62 -2.03
CA SER A 148 -7.28 9.90 -2.72
C SER A 148 -7.87 9.77 -4.14
N ALA A 149 -7.64 8.63 -4.81
CA ALA A 149 -8.16 8.36 -6.14
C ALA A 149 -9.65 7.94 -6.16
N ASN A 150 -10.28 7.77 -5.00
CA ASN A 150 -11.68 7.34 -4.91
C ASN A 150 -12.61 8.55 -4.74
N GLU A 151 -12.90 9.23 -5.85
CA GLU A 151 -13.80 10.40 -5.86
C GLU A 151 -15.26 10.06 -5.51
N GLN A 152 -15.67 8.80 -5.66
CA GLN A 152 -17.04 8.31 -5.41
C GLN A 152 -17.06 7.36 -4.20
N ALA A 153 -16.83 7.91 -3.01
CA ALA A 153 -16.75 7.15 -1.77
C ALA A 153 -18.00 7.21 -0.89
N SER A 154 -19.13 7.74 -1.38
CA SER A 154 -20.34 7.96 -0.57
C SER A 154 -20.88 6.68 0.07
N GLU A 155 -20.91 5.57 -0.67
CA GLU A 155 -21.36 4.27 -0.15
C GLU A 155 -20.41 3.74 0.93
N TYR A 156 -19.10 3.89 0.72
CA TYR A 156 -18.09 3.51 1.68
C TYR A 156 -18.25 4.28 3.00
N PHE A 157 -18.46 5.59 2.95
CA PHE A 157 -18.63 6.38 4.16
C PHE A 157 -19.97 6.13 4.87
N ARG A 158 -21.05 5.89 4.12
CA ARG A 158 -22.33 5.46 4.74
C ARG A 158 -22.17 4.13 5.49
N MET A 159 -21.46 3.18 4.90
CA MET A 159 -21.14 1.91 5.53
C MET A 159 -20.27 2.12 6.79
N ALA A 160 -19.27 3.02 6.73
CA ALA A 160 -18.41 3.36 7.86
C ALA A 160 -19.20 3.94 9.05
N ILE A 161 -20.07 4.92 8.79
CA ILE A 161 -20.92 5.55 9.80
C ILE A 161 -21.82 4.51 10.49
N GLU A 162 -22.49 3.66 9.70
CA GLU A 162 -23.37 2.65 10.25
C GLU A 162 -22.63 1.55 11.02
N ALA A 163 -21.48 1.11 10.53
CA ALA A 163 -20.67 0.10 11.22
C ALA A 163 -20.16 0.63 12.57
N THR A 164 -19.67 1.86 12.63
CA THR A 164 -19.18 2.47 13.88
C THR A 164 -20.31 2.74 14.87
N ARG A 165 -21.48 3.16 14.40
CA ARG A 165 -22.68 3.30 15.22
C ARG A 165 -23.04 1.98 15.91
N ARG A 166 -23.01 0.84 15.18
CA ARG A 166 -23.31 -0.50 15.75
C ARG A 166 -22.25 -0.99 16.73
N LEU A 167 -21.01 -0.56 16.55
CA LEU A 167 -19.89 -0.95 17.39
C LEU A 167 -19.70 -0.03 18.60
N GLY A 168 -20.37 1.12 18.64
CA GLY A 168 -20.21 2.13 19.69
C GLY A 168 -18.84 2.82 19.63
N PHE A 169 -18.25 2.97 18.42
CA PHE A 169 -17.02 3.73 18.20
C PHE A 169 -17.30 5.07 17.53
N PRO A 170 -16.51 6.11 17.84
CA PRO A 170 -16.44 7.29 17.01
C PRO A 170 -15.79 6.96 15.65
N ALA A 171 -16.18 7.70 14.60
CA ALA A 171 -15.59 7.57 13.26
C ALA A 171 -14.91 8.87 12.85
N LEU A 172 -13.71 8.76 12.27
CA LEU A 172 -13.05 9.86 11.58
C LEU A 172 -12.90 9.54 10.09
N LEU A 173 -13.54 10.36 9.25
CA LEU A 173 -13.65 10.15 7.83
C LEU A 173 -12.66 11.07 7.09
N LEU A 174 -11.71 10.49 6.35
CA LEU A 174 -10.78 11.24 5.50
C LEU A 174 -11.29 11.22 4.05
N SER A 175 -11.71 12.38 3.54
CA SER A 175 -12.28 12.53 2.20
C SER A 175 -11.69 13.71 1.46
N SER A 176 -11.03 13.49 0.33
CA SER A 176 -10.58 14.55 -0.58
C SER A 176 -11.74 15.35 -1.20
N ASN A 177 -12.94 14.80 -1.21
CA ASN A 177 -14.16 15.45 -1.69
C ASN A 177 -15.31 15.30 -0.66
N PRO A 178 -15.27 16.04 0.48
CA PRO A 178 -16.30 15.91 1.52
C PRO A 178 -17.71 16.24 1.01
N ARG A 179 -17.87 17.30 0.22
CA ARG A 179 -19.17 17.73 -0.28
C ARG A 179 -19.86 16.70 -1.19
N GLY A 180 -19.06 15.94 -1.96
CA GLY A 180 -19.57 14.90 -2.86
C GLY A 180 -19.76 13.54 -2.19
N ASN A 181 -19.09 13.30 -1.08
CA ASN A 181 -19.00 11.96 -0.50
C ASN A 181 -19.70 11.82 0.87
N LEU A 182 -19.85 12.91 1.62
CA LEU A 182 -20.38 12.85 2.98
C LEU A 182 -21.83 13.37 3.04
N PRO A 183 -22.64 12.90 4.01
CA PRO A 183 -23.93 13.52 4.32
C PRO A 183 -23.76 15.00 4.67
N ALA A 184 -24.80 15.81 4.42
CA ALA A 184 -24.82 17.24 4.75
C ALA A 184 -24.63 17.48 6.26
N GLU A 185 -25.19 16.59 7.07
CA GLU A 185 -25.04 16.58 8.53
C GLU A 185 -24.40 15.27 8.96
N LEU A 186 -23.36 15.37 9.77
CA LEU A 186 -22.69 14.21 10.37
C LEU A 186 -23.24 13.98 11.78
N PRO A 187 -23.47 12.72 12.19
CA PRO A 187 -23.82 12.39 13.57
C PRO A 187 -22.73 12.82 14.55
N ASP A 188 -23.06 13.08 15.82
CA ASP A 188 -22.13 13.55 16.86
C ASP A 188 -20.89 12.65 17.05
N HIS A 189 -21.03 11.35 16.81
CA HIS A 189 -19.93 10.39 16.90
C HIS A 189 -19.05 10.37 15.64
N VAL A 190 -19.28 11.23 14.65
CA VAL A 190 -18.54 11.27 13.37
C VAL A 190 -17.90 12.62 13.17
N ALA A 191 -16.61 12.63 12.90
CA ALA A 191 -15.90 13.78 12.38
C ALA A 191 -15.34 13.49 10.98
N ALA A 192 -15.06 14.55 10.24
CA ALA A 192 -14.42 14.43 8.92
C ALA A 192 -13.32 15.47 8.74
N SER A 193 -12.33 15.11 7.91
CA SER A 193 -11.30 16.01 7.43
C SER A 193 -10.97 15.70 5.97
N THR A 194 -10.39 16.66 5.27
CA THR A 194 -9.92 16.45 3.90
C THR A 194 -8.62 15.68 3.86
N TYR A 195 -7.71 15.99 4.76
CA TYR A 195 -6.40 15.38 4.89
C TYR A 195 -5.88 15.54 6.32
N LEU A 196 -5.10 14.55 6.77
CA LEU A 196 -4.30 14.61 7.99
C LEU A 196 -3.08 13.71 7.86
N PRO A 197 -1.92 14.11 8.37
CA PRO A 197 -0.76 13.24 8.45
C PRO A 197 -1.09 11.99 9.27
N LEU A 198 -0.95 10.82 8.65
CA LEU A 198 -1.31 9.55 9.31
C LEU A 198 -0.38 9.23 10.49
N SER A 199 0.88 9.66 10.46
CA SER A 199 1.81 9.51 11.57
C SER A 199 1.36 10.24 12.84
N TRP A 200 0.67 11.39 12.67
CA TRP A 200 0.08 12.13 13.78
C TRP A 200 -1.25 11.53 14.20
N LEU A 201 -2.08 11.11 13.25
CA LEU A 201 -3.46 10.70 13.50
C LEU A 201 -3.56 9.29 14.11
N LEU A 202 -2.91 8.30 13.50
CA LEU A 202 -3.11 6.88 13.81
C LEU A 202 -2.75 6.49 15.27
N PRO A 203 -1.73 7.07 15.93
CA PRO A 203 -1.46 6.80 17.34
C PRO A 203 -2.61 7.19 18.28
N ARG A 204 -3.52 8.07 17.84
CA ARG A 204 -4.69 8.56 18.59
C ARG A 204 -5.96 7.74 18.32
N CYS A 205 -5.88 6.74 17.43
CA CYS A 205 -7.02 6.02 16.89
C CYS A 205 -7.05 4.55 17.36
N GLU A 206 -8.21 3.94 17.28
CA GLU A 206 -8.41 2.52 17.57
C GLU A 206 -7.91 1.63 16.45
N GLY A 207 -8.10 2.04 15.22
CA GLY A 207 -7.69 1.32 14.03
C GLY A 207 -7.98 2.10 12.76
N LEU A 208 -7.59 1.52 11.63
CA LEU A 208 -7.70 2.13 10.30
C LEU A 208 -8.44 1.20 9.35
N VAL A 209 -9.48 1.70 8.70
CA VAL A 209 -10.11 1.06 7.54
C VAL A 209 -9.73 1.84 6.30
N HIS A 210 -9.11 1.17 5.32
CA HIS A 210 -8.62 1.86 4.13
C HIS A 210 -8.65 0.97 2.88
N HIS A 211 -8.30 1.55 1.73
CA HIS A 211 -8.32 0.84 0.45
C HIS A 211 -7.17 -0.15 0.24
N GLY A 212 -6.10 -0.08 1.03
CA GLY A 212 -4.96 -1.00 0.94
C GLY A 212 -3.81 -0.54 0.05
N GLY A 213 -3.70 0.74 -0.29
CA GLY A 213 -2.50 1.28 -0.93
C GLY A 213 -1.28 1.12 0.00
N VAL A 214 -0.12 0.80 -0.56
CA VAL A 214 1.09 0.47 0.21
C VAL A 214 1.53 1.60 1.15
N GLY A 215 1.38 2.88 0.76
CA GLY A 215 1.73 4.02 1.60
C GLY A 215 0.86 4.09 2.86
N THR A 216 -0.46 3.95 2.74
CA THR A 216 -1.38 3.93 3.90
C THR A 216 -1.15 2.69 4.76
N THR A 217 -0.92 1.53 4.14
CA THR A 217 -0.59 0.27 4.83
C THR A 217 0.68 0.41 5.66
N SER A 218 1.72 1.02 5.11
CA SER A 218 2.99 1.22 5.79
C SER A 218 2.90 2.19 6.98
N GLN A 219 2.07 3.23 6.89
CA GLN A 219 1.81 4.15 8.00
C GLN A 219 1.12 3.44 9.18
N ALA A 220 0.17 2.53 8.89
CA ALA A 220 -0.46 1.72 9.93
C ALA A 220 0.55 0.78 10.60
N PHE A 221 1.48 0.17 9.85
CA PHE A 221 2.58 -0.60 10.45
C PHE A 221 3.48 0.27 11.33
N ALA A 222 3.91 1.44 10.83
CA ALA A 222 4.81 2.34 11.56
C ALA A 222 4.24 2.86 12.88
N THR A 223 2.92 2.94 12.98
CA THR A 223 2.22 3.43 14.17
C THR A 223 1.65 2.32 15.06
N GLY A 224 1.84 1.06 14.71
CA GLY A 224 1.28 -0.07 15.45
C GLY A 224 -0.26 -0.10 15.44
N THR A 225 -0.87 0.42 14.39
CA THR A 225 -2.33 0.55 14.27
C THR A 225 -2.92 -0.67 13.56
N PRO A 226 -3.87 -1.39 14.18
CA PRO A 226 -4.63 -2.44 13.50
C PRO A 226 -5.35 -1.91 12.27
N GLN A 227 -5.40 -2.72 11.19
CA GLN A 227 -5.96 -2.24 9.94
C GLN A 227 -6.91 -3.24 9.26
N THR A 228 -7.95 -2.72 8.61
CA THR A 228 -8.81 -3.48 7.71
C THR A 228 -8.71 -2.90 6.30
N ILE A 229 -8.34 -3.72 5.34
CA ILE A 229 -8.23 -3.32 3.95
C ILE A 229 -9.53 -3.68 3.20
N VAL A 230 -10.20 -2.66 2.63
CA VAL A 230 -11.31 -2.83 1.69
C VAL A 230 -10.75 -2.73 0.28
N ALA A 231 -10.25 -3.85 -0.23
CA ALA A 231 -9.51 -3.90 -1.50
C ALA A 231 -10.41 -3.75 -2.72
N MET A 232 -10.02 -2.90 -3.66
CA MET A 232 -10.75 -2.64 -4.91
C MET A 232 -9.99 -3.15 -6.14
N ALA A 233 -8.70 -2.86 -6.22
CA ALA A 233 -7.88 -3.11 -7.41
C ALA A 233 -6.37 -3.16 -7.09
N PHE A 234 -5.56 -3.46 -8.08
CA PHE A 234 -4.09 -3.38 -8.08
C PHE A 234 -3.42 -4.22 -6.97
N ASP A 235 -2.46 -3.60 -6.29
CA ASP A 235 -1.68 -4.17 -5.19
C ASP A 235 -2.48 -4.35 -3.89
N GLN A 236 -3.67 -3.76 -3.80
CA GLN A 236 -4.50 -3.74 -2.59
C GLN A 236 -4.89 -5.15 -2.12
N PHE A 237 -5.14 -6.08 -3.05
CA PHE A 237 -5.43 -7.48 -2.71
C PHE A 237 -4.22 -8.16 -2.09
N ASP A 238 -3.02 -7.92 -2.64
CA ASP A 238 -1.77 -8.50 -2.15
C ASP A 238 -1.41 -7.93 -0.78
N ASN A 239 -1.52 -6.61 -0.62
CA ASN A 239 -1.30 -5.94 0.66
C ASN A 239 -2.28 -6.46 1.72
N GLY A 240 -3.55 -6.67 1.36
CA GLY A 240 -4.56 -7.23 2.27
C GLY A 240 -4.21 -8.64 2.76
N VAL A 241 -3.81 -9.53 1.86
CA VAL A 241 -3.38 -10.89 2.23
C VAL A 241 -2.15 -10.88 3.13
N ARG A 242 -1.20 -9.97 2.88
CA ARG A 242 0.01 -9.82 3.71
C ARG A 242 -0.32 -9.29 5.11
N VAL A 243 -1.17 -8.27 5.21
CA VAL A 243 -1.64 -7.73 6.49
C VAL A 243 -2.33 -8.81 7.34
N GLU A 244 -3.20 -9.60 6.71
CA GLU A 244 -3.89 -10.72 7.38
C GLU A 244 -2.90 -11.83 7.79
N GLY A 245 -1.98 -12.20 6.89
CA GLY A 245 -0.94 -13.19 7.17
C GLY A 245 0.04 -12.78 8.27
N LEU A 246 0.26 -11.47 8.47
CA LEU A 246 1.07 -10.92 9.56
C LEU A 246 0.31 -10.85 10.89
N GLY A 247 -1.00 -11.06 10.90
CA GLY A 247 -1.82 -11.07 12.10
C GLY A 247 -2.14 -9.69 12.70
N CYS A 248 -1.85 -8.60 12.00
CA CYS A 248 -2.07 -7.23 12.46
C CYS A 248 -3.29 -6.53 11.82
N GLY A 249 -4.13 -7.30 11.15
CA GLY A 249 -5.33 -6.81 10.50
C GLY A 249 -6.01 -7.87 9.66
N ASN A 250 -6.87 -7.43 8.76
CA ASN A 250 -7.61 -8.30 7.85
C ASN A 250 -8.02 -7.54 6.59
N TRP A 251 -8.67 -8.21 5.65
CA TRP A 251 -9.12 -7.57 4.43
C TRP A 251 -10.43 -8.16 3.90
N LEU A 252 -11.14 -7.36 3.10
CA LEU A 252 -12.30 -7.79 2.31
C LEU A 252 -12.25 -7.16 0.91
N PRO A 253 -12.68 -7.89 -0.13
CA PRO A 253 -12.92 -7.28 -1.43
C PRO A 253 -14.10 -6.28 -1.35
N LYS A 254 -13.97 -5.11 -1.98
CA LYS A 254 -15.04 -4.08 -1.99
C LYS A 254 -16.41 -4.66 -2.39
N ARG A 255 -16.45 -5.52 -3.41
CA ARG A 255 -17.69 -6.17 -3.87
C ARG A 255 -18.42 -7.02 -2.82
N HIS A 256 -17.73 -7.40 -1.75
CA HIS A 256 -18.27 -8.15 -0.63
C HIS A 256 -18.35 -7.32 0.67
N ALA A 257 -17.95 -6.05 0.60
CA ALA A 257 -18.03 -5.17 1.76
C ALA A 257 -19.50 -4.81 2.03
N THR A 258 -19.94 -5.18 3.21
CA THR A 258 -21.25 -4.85 3.77
C THR A 258 -21.02 -4.34 5.18
N VAL A 259 -22.02 -3.65 5.77
CA VAL A 259 -21.94 -3.21 7.16
C VAL A 259 -21.62 -4.37 8.10
N ASP A 260 -22.30 -5.52 7.94
CA ASP A 260 -22.11 -6.68 8.81
C ASP A 260 -20.67 -7.23 8.71
N ARG A 261 -20.16 -7.40 7.50
CA ARG A 261 -18.78 -7.85 7.30
C ARG A 261 -17.73 -6.86 7.80
N LEU A 262 -18.01 -5.58 7.67
CA LEU A 262 -17.12 -4.55 8.21
C LEU A 262 -17.10 -4.57 9.74
N VAL A 263 -18.27 -4.74 10.37
CA VAL A 263 -18.40 -4.93 11.82
C VAL A 263 -17.62 -6.16 12.29
N GLU A 264 -17.75 -7.29 11.59
CA GLU A 264 -17.00 -8.51 11.90
C GLU A 264 -15.49 -8.30 11.76
N ALA A 265 -15.05 -7.60 10.70
CA ALA A 265 -13.65 -7.30 10.46
C ALA A 265 -13.05 -6.42 11.55
N ILE A 266 -13.77 -5.37 11.97
CA ILE A 266 -13.33 -4.47 13.04
C ILE A 266 -13.27 -5.19 14.39
N ARG A 267 -14.25 -6.04 14.71
CA ARG A 267 -14.24 -6.84 15.95
C ARG A 267 -13.01 -7.75 16.09
N LYS A 268 -12.37 -8.14 14.99
CA LYS A 268 -11.12 -8.92 15.05
C LYS A 268 -9.95 -8.13 15.66
N TRP A 269 -9.99 -6.79 15.63
CA TRP A 269 -8.97 -5.94 16.26
C TRP A 269 -9.08 -5.91 17.79
N GLU A 270 -10.28 -6.12 18.33
CA GLU A 270 -10.55 -6.15 19.77
C GLU A 270 -9.87 -7.35 20.44
N LYS A 271 -9.39 -8.30 19.65
CA LYS A 271 -8.52 -9.38 20.16
C LYS A 271 -7.14 -8.83 20.44
N ASP A 272 -6.67 -8.95 21.66
CA ASP A 272 -5.36 -8.49 22.12
C ASP A 272 -4.21 -8.89 21.18
N ALA A 273 -4.29 -10.10 20.62
CA ALA A 273 -3.29 -10.61 19.68
C ALA A 273 -3.09 -9.73 18.44
N CYS A 274 -4.14 -9.15 17.87
CA CYS A 274 -4.03 -8.31 16.67
C CYS A 274 -3.31 -6.99 16.99
N ARG A 275 -3.69 -6.35 18.09
CA ARG A 275 -3.05 -5.10 18.53
C ARG A 275 -1.61 -5.33 18.97
N THR A 276 -1.35 -6.37 19.74
CA THR A 276 0.01 -6.75 20.14
C THR A 276 0.89 -6.95 18.92
N ARG A 277 0.39 -7.69 17.92
CA ARG A 277 1.14 -7.94 16.69
C ARG A 277 1.42 -6.66 15.89
N ALA A 278 0.46 -5.75 15.83
CA ALA A 278 0.66 -4.45 15.18
C ALA A 278 1.77 -3.63 15.87
N LEU A 279 1.80 -3.61 17.20
CA LEU A 279 2.83 -2.93 17.99
C LEU A 279 4.22 -3.59 17.84
N GLU A 280 4.29 -4.92 17.81
CA GLU A 280 5.54 -5.64 17.54
C GLU A 280 6.13 -5.26 16.15
N LEU A 281 5.28 -5.18 15.12
CA LEU A 281 5.73 -4.76 13.79
C LEU A 281 6.19 -3.31 13.77
N ALA A 282 5.55 -2.42 14.52
CA ALA A 282 5.98 -1.03 14.66
C ALA A 282 7.36 -0.95 15.36
N SER A 283 7.58 -1.73 16.42
CA SER A 283 8.89 -1.84 17.06
C SER A 283 9.95 -2.36 16.10
N GLN A 284 9.65 -3.46 15.39
CA GLN A 284 10.55 -4.01 14.38
C GLN A 284 10.92 -3.00 13.29
N MET A 285 9.96 -2.15 12.86
CA MET A 285 10.25 -1.06 11.92
C MET A 285 11.12 0.03 12.53
N SER A 286 10.95 0.35 13.82
CA SER A 286 11.74 1.36 14.52
C SER A 286 13.16 0.91 14.80
N ASP A 287 13.34 -0.38 15.05
CA ASP A 287 14.63 -1.02 15.33
C ASP A 287 15.42 -1.33 14.04
N ASP A 288 14.78 -1.24 12.89
CA ASP A 288 15.47 -1.36 11.61
C ASP A 288 16.54 -0.25 11.53
N PRO A 289 17.84 -0.60 11.39
CA PRO A 289 18.92 0.38 11.27
C PRO A 289 18.67 1.42 10.17
N MET A 290 17.79 1.10 9.25
CA MET A 290 17.32 1.96 8.17
C MET A 290 16.37 3.07 8.65
N VAL A 291 15.80 2.99 9.87
CA VAL A 291 14.77 3.91 10.41
C VAL A 291 15.24 4.68 11.65
N SER A 292 16.30 4.26 12.34
CA SER A 292 16.63 4.66 13.73
C SER A 292 17.13 6.10 13.94
N GLU A 293 17.37 6.90 12.91
CA GLU A 293 17.69 8.33 13.08
C GLU A 293 16.43 9.21 13.08
N ARG A 294 16.00 9.61 14.24
CA ARG A 294 14.75 10.34 14.53
C ARG A 294 14.53 11.65 13.76
N SER A 295 15.55 12.27 13.21
CA SER A 295 15.44 13.54 12.45
C SER A 295 15.34 13.34 10.93
N ILE A 296 15.44 12.11 10.41
CA ILE A 296 15.52 11.82 8.98
C ILE A 296 14.46 10.76 8.58
N ARG A 297 13.37 10.65 9.33
CA ARG A 297 12.37 9.58 9.17
C ARG A 297 11.82 9.40 7.74
N TYR A 298 11.80 10.47 6.96
CA TYR A 298 11.20 10.46 5.62
C TYR A 298 12.21 10.31 4.48
N SER A 299 13.47 10.63 4.71
CA SER A 299 14.50 10.63 3.67
C SER A 299 15.48 9.46 3.77
N SER A 300 15.55 8.74 4.90
CA SER A 300 16.59 7.73 5.13
C SER A 300 16.53 6.57 4.14
N HIS A 301 15.37 6.01 3.88
CA HIS A 301 15.21 4.93 2.91
C HIS A 301 15.45 5.39 1.48
N LEU A 302 14.91 6.57 1.12
CA LEU A 302 15.14 7.17 -0.19
C LEU A 302 16.59 7.60 -0.35
N ARG A 303 17.19 8.20 0.68
CA ARG A 303 18.59 8.62 0.68
C ARG A 303 19.53 7.44 0.54
N ARG A 304 19.35 6.36 1.30
CA ARG A 304 20.16 5.13 1.18
C ARG A 304 19.95 4.42 -0.15
N ALA A 305 18.73 4.41 -0.68
CA ALA A 305 18.49 3.93 -2.03
C ALA A 305 19.27 4.77 -3.06
N ALA A 306 19.29 6.10 -2.89
CA ALA A 306 20.09 6.99 -3.72
C ALA A 306 21.60 6.77 -3.53
N GLU A 307 22.10 6.67 -2.29
CA GLU A 307 23.50 6.37 -1.96
C GLU A 307 23.93 5.01 -2.52
N PHE A 308 23.07 3.98 -2.41
CA PHE A 308 23.31 2.68 -3.03
C PHE A 308 23.44 2.79 -4.55
N LEU A 309 22.55 3.56 -5.19
CA LEU A 309 22.59 3.77 -6.63
C LEU A 309 23.85 4.52 -7.07
N LEU A 310 24.29 5.52 -6.30
CA LEU A 310 25.53 6.26 -6.55
C LEU A 310 26.76 5.36 -6.37
N ALA A 311 26.85 4.63 -5.26
CA ALA A 311 27.95 3.71 -4.97
C ALA A 311 28.06 2.56 -6.00
N GLU A 312 26.94 2.07 -6.52
CA GLU A 312 26.92 1.11 -7.61
C GLU A 312 27.36 1.73 -8.95
N GLY A 313 27.10 3.02 -9.16
CA GLY A 313 27.63 3.79 -10.30
C GLY A 313 29.15 3.89 -10.25
N GLU A 314 29.71 4.34 -9.13
CA GLU A 314 31.15 4.50 -8.92
C GLU A 314 31.94 3.17 -9.04
N ARG A 315 31.44 2.07 -8.43
CA ARG A 315 32.11 0.75 -8.51
C ARG A 315 32.25 0.21 -9.93
N LYS A 316 31.46 0.71 -10.86
CA LYS A 316 31.46 0.25 -12.26
C LYS A 316 31.96 1.30 -13.24
N GLY A 317 32.64 2.35 -12.75
CA GLY A 317 33.34 3.35 -13.55
C GLY A 317 32.43 4.13 -14.50
N ILE A 318 31.28 4.52 -14.03
CA ILE A 318 30.35 5.38 -14.75
C ILE A 318 30.49 6.77 -14.13
N ASP A 319 31.29 7.64 -14.78
CA ASP A 319 31.36 9.08 -14.54
C ASP A 319 30.07 9.78 -15.04
#